data_d4f14434c66b148a7936433656a6ce97
#
_entry.id   d4f14434c66b148a7936433656a6ce97
#
_cell.length_a   1.000
_cell.length_b   1.000
_cell.length_c   1.000
_cell.angle_alpha   90.00
_cell.angle_beta   90.00
_cell.angle_gamma   90.00
#
_symmetry.space_group_name_H-M   'P 1'
#
loop_
_entity.id
_entity.type
_entity.pdbx_description
1 polymer ?
#
loop_
_entity_poly.entity_id
_entity_poly.type
_entity_poly.pdbx_seq_one_letter_code
_entity_poly.pdbx_strand_id
1 'polypeptide(L)'
;LLAAAGAAPQLLNDAISTGIIVAAESYGEDTVAMVRAIVALDRHGIEPRHLRAMRASAERDVALIESSLSSLLRRQDAGSRAKVNELAPELARRLDDVRHAFVASALMRIFP
;
A
#
# COMPACT_ATOMS: atom_id res chain seq x y z
N LEU A 1 -7.38 -3.41 19.27
CA LEU A 1 -6.73 -2.44 18.39
C LEU A 1 -7.44 -2.32 17.05
N LEU A 2 -7.70 -3.44 16.40
CA LEU A 2 -8.44 -3.46 15.14
C LEU A 2 -9.92 -3.19 15.33
N ALA A 3 -10.45 -3.42 16.52
CA ALA A 3 -11.82 -3.03 16.87
C ALA A 3 -12.03 -1.51 16.69
N ALA A 4 -10.99 -0.70 16.91
CA ALA A 4 -11.06 0.74 16.69
C ALA A 4 -11.28 1.12 15.22
N ALA A 5 -10.95 0.22 14.29
CA ALA A 5 -11.18 0.42 12.86
C ALA A 5 -12.58 -0.04 12.42
N GLY A 6 -13.36 -0.64 13.32
CA GLY A 6 -14.70 -1.14 13.03
C GLY A 6 -14.74 -2.42 12.21
N ALA A 7 -13.64 -3.18 12.18
CA ALA A 7 -13.56 -4.41 11.40
C ALA A 7 -14.26 -5.57 12.11
N ALA A 8 -15.14 -6.27 11.39
CA ALA A 8 -15.69 -7.53 11.85
C ALA A 8 -14.61 -8.62 11.80
N PRO A 9 -14.64 -9.61 12.71
CA PRO A 9 -13.64 -10.69 12.69
C PRO A 9 -13.55 -11.42 11.36
N GLN A 10 -14.67 -11.64 10.69
CA GLN A 10 -14.71 -12.28 9.36
C GLN A 10 -13.92 -11.49 8.32
N LEU A 11 -14.12 -10.17 8.28
CA LEU A 11 -13.42 -9.31 7.33
C LEU A 11 -11.91 -9.32 7.60
N LEU A 12 -11.52 -9.27 8.86
CA LEU A 12 -10.11 -9.32 9.23
C LEU A 12 -9.47 -10.64 8.81
N ASN A 13 -10.17 -11.76 9.06
CA ASN A 13 -9.70 -13.08 8.62
C ASN A 13 -9.55 -13.15 7.11
N ASP A 14 -10.49 -12.59 6.36
CA ASP A 14 -10.42 -12.53 4.90
C ASP A 14 -9.22 -11.71 4.43
N ALA A 15 -8.95 -10.58 5.07
CA ALA A 15 -7.82 -9.73 4.73
C ALA A 15 -6.48 -10.44 5.00
N ILE A 16 -6.40 -11.21 6.08
CA ILE A 16 -5.20 -11.99 6.40
C ILE A 16 -5.04 -13.15 5.42
N SER A 17 -6.10 -13.91 5.15
CA SER A 17 -6.04 -15.08 4.27
C SER A 17 -5.75 -14.72 2.82
N THR A 18 -6.15 -13.54 2.36
CA THR A 18 -5.84 -13.04 1.01
C THR A 18 -4.47 -12.36 0.93
N GLY A 19 -3.77 -12.25 2.05
CA GLY A 19 -2.44 -11.66 2.09
C GLY A 19 -2.41 -10.14 2.09
N ILE A 20 -3.54 -9.47 2.28
CA ILE A 20 -3.61 -8.00 2.35
C ILE A 20 -3.02 -7.49 3.67
N ILE A 21 -3.27 -8.22 4.76
CA ILE A 21 -2.74 -7.90 6.08
C ILE A 21 -1.95 -9.10 6.60
N VAL A 22 -0.80 -8.85 7.21
CA VAL A 22 -0.01 -9.89 7.88
C VAL A 22 -0.56 -10.06 9.29
N ALA A 23 -0.80 -11.31 9.68
CA ALA A 23 -1.26 -11.61 11.04
C ALA A 23 -0.19 -11.21 12.06
N ALA A 24 -0.59 -10.51 13.13
CA ALA A 24 0.30 -10.08 14.19
C ALA A 24 -0.47 -9.91 15.49
N GLU A 25 0.25 -9.90 16.61
CA GLU A 25 -0.36 -9.69 17.93
C GLU A 25 -0.85 -8.25 18.10
N SER A 26 -0.13 -7.29 17.49
CA SER A 26 -0.51 -5.88 17.51
C SER A 26 -0.17 -5.22 16.19
N TYR A 27 -0.87 -4.14 15.90
CA TYR A 27 -0.72 -3.39 14.65
C TYR A 27 -0.53 -1.90 14.95
N GLY A 28 0.29 -1.24 14.14
CA GLY A 28 0.50 0.20 14.24
C GLY A 28 -0.64 1.01 13.62
N GLU A 29 -0.52 2.32 13.70
CA GLU A 29 -1.52 3.26 13.19
C GLU A 29 -1.74 3.13 11.69
N ASP A 30 -0.68 2.86 10.91
CA ASP A 30 -0.78 2.70 9.47
C ASP A 30 -1.65 1.50 9.09
N THR A 31 -1.50 0.40 9.83
CA THR A 31 -2.33 -0.79 9.62
C THR A 31 -3.78 -0.52 10.02
N VAL A 32 -4.01 0.20 11.12
CA VAL A 32 -5.37 0.56 11.54
C VAL A 32 -6.04 1.44 10.49
N ALA A 33 -5.32 2.43 9.94
CA ALA A 33 -5.84 3.28 8.86
C ALA A 33 -6.19 2.46 7.62
N MET A 34 -5.33 1.51 7.26
CA MET A 34 -5.58 0.60 6.13
C MET A 34 -6.81 -0.26 6.36
N VAL A 35 -6.97 -0.80 7.58
CA VAL A 35 -8.16 -1.61 7.93
C VAL A 35 -9.44 -0.79 7.85
N ARG A 36 -9.42 0.47 8.28
CA ARG A 36 -10.57 1.37 8.12
C ARG A 36 -10.96 1.54 6.66
N ALA A 37 -9.98 1.69 5.77
CA ALA A 37 -10.23 1.79 4.34
C ALA A 37 -10.82 0.49 3.79
N ILE A 38 -10.29 -0.66 4.22
CA ILE A 38 -10.80 -1.99 3.84
C ILE A 38 -12.25 -2.14 4.27
N VAL A 39 -12.59 -1.73 5.50
CA VAL A 39 -13.97 -1.78 6.02
C VAL A 39 -14.89 -0.93 5.14
N ALA A 40 -14.47 0.30 4.81
CA ALA A 40 -15.28 1.19 3.98
C ALA A 40 -15.51 0.61 2.59
N LEU A 41 -14.49 0.02 1.99
CA LEU A 41 -14.59 -0.61 0.66
C LEU A 41 -15.51 -1.83 0.69
N ASP A 42 -15.39 -2.65 1.73
CA ASP A 42 -16.19 -3.87 1.88
C ASP A 42 -17.68 -3.56 1.93
N ARG A 43 -18.06 -2.45 2.55
CA ARG A 43 -19.46 -2.00 2.62
C ARG A 43 -20.06 -1.77 1.24
N HIS A 44 -19.25 -1.51 0.25
CA HIS A 44 -19.65 -1.26 -1.14
C HIS A 44 -19.32 -2.43 -2.08
N GLY A 45 -18.99 -3.59 -1.51
CA GLY A 45 -18.74 -4.79 -2.31
C GLY A 45 -17.33 -4.93 -2.84
N ILE A 46 -16.40 -4.04 -2.45
CA ILE A 46 -14.99 -4.18 -2.81
C ILE A 46 -14.32 -4.93 -1.66
N GLU A 47 -14.15 -6.23 -1.85
CA GLU A 47 -13.67 -7.16 -0.83
C GLU A 47 -12.13 -7.28 -0.84
N PRO A 48 -11.53 -7.83 0.25
CA PRO A 48 -10.07 -8.00 0.29
C PRO A 48 -9.47 -8.73 -0.92
N ARG A 49 -10.16 -9.75 -1.45
CA ARG A 49 -9.69 -10.47 -2.65
C ARG A 49 -9.49 -9.56 -3.87
N HIS A 50 -10.25 -8.47 -3.96
CA HIS A 50 -10.11 -7.50 -5.06
C HIS A 50 -8.86 -6.64 -4.92
N LEU A 51 -8.25 -6.60 -3.72
CA LEU A 51 -7.08 -5.77 -3.45
C LEU A 51 -5.75 -6.47 -3.73
N ARG A 52 -5.77 -7.76 -4.10
CA ARG A 52 -4.54 -8.52 -4.40
C ARG A 52 -3.76 -7.90 -5.56
N ALA A 53 -4.45 -7.51 -6.63
CA ALA A 53 -3.80 -6.88 -7.77
C ALA A 53 -3.16 -5.54 -7.40
N MET A 54 -3.82 -4.78 -6.52
CA MET A 54 -3.28 -3.52 -6.01
C MET A 54 -2.01 -3.77 -5.19
N ARG A 55 -2.01 -4.79 -4.33
CA ARG A 55 -0.81 -5.17 -3.57
C ARG A 55 0.34 -5.56 -4.49
N ALA A 56 0.07 -6.40 -5.49
CA ALA A 56 1.08 -6.81 -6.46
C ALA A 56 1.64 -5.61 -7.23
N SER A 57 0.77 -4.67 -7.59
CA SER A 57 1.18 -3.43 -8.25
C SER A 57 2.10 -2.59 -7.35
N ALA A 58 1.75 -2.47 -6.06
CA ALA A 58 2.57 -1.75 -5.09
C ALA A 58 3.95 -2.39 -4.93
N GLU A 59 4.02 -3.71 -4.89
CA GLU A 59 5.29 -4.42 -4.81
C GLU A 59 6.15 -4.20 -6.06
N ARG A 60 5.53 -4.15 -7.24
CA ARG A 60 6.23 -3.80 -8.48
C ARG A 60 6.76 -2.36 -8.46
N ASP A 61 6.01 -1.43 -7.86
CA ASP A 61 6.46 -0.04 -7.70
C ASP A 61 7.71 0.00 -6.83
N VAL A 62 7.73 -0.76 -5.73
CA VAL A 62 8.91 -0.83 -4.86
C VAL A 62 10.10 -1.42 -5.60
N ALA A 63 9.88 -2.42 -6.46
CA ALA A 63 10.94 -2.98 -7.29
C ALA A 63 11.51 -1.95 -8.28
N LEU A 64 10.68 -1.08 -8.84
CA LEU A 64 11.15 0.03 -9.69
C LEU A 64 12.01 1.01 -8.90
N ILE A 65 11.58 1.36 -7.68
CA ILE A 65 12.36 2.25 -6.80
C ILE A 65 13.71 1.60 -6.48
N GLU A 66 13.72 0.34 -6.09
CA GLU A 66 14.94 -0.40 -5.80
C GLU A 66 15.89 -0.40 -6.99
N SER A 67 15.38 -0.66 -8.18
CA SER A 67 16.17 -0.64 -9.41
C SER A 67 16.77 0.75 -9.68
N SER A 68 15.98 1.81 -9.49
CA SER A 68 16.46 3.17 -9.74
C SER A 68 17.54 3.61 -8.73
N LEU A 69 17.53 3.03 -7.55
CA LEU A 69 18.50 3.34 -6.48
C LEU A 69 19.61 2.29 -6.39
N SER A 70 19.72 1.39 -7.35
CA SER A 70 20.63 0.24 -7.28
C SER A 70 22.09 0.60 -7.05
N SER A 71 22.60 1.68 -7.67
CA SER A 71 23.98 2.10 -7.46
C SER A 71 24.25 2.61 -6.05
N LEU A 72 23.27 3.31 -5.44
CA LEU A 72 23.38 3.75 -4.04
C LEU A 72 23.30 2.56 -3.08
N LEU A 73 22.44 1.61 -3.38
CA LEU A 73 22.26 0.41 -2.56
C LEU A 73 23.51 -0.45 -2.53
N ARG A 74 24.29 -0.50 -3.62
CA ARG A 74 25.52 -1.26 -3.69
C ARG A 74 26.66 -0.64 -2.88
N ARG A 75 26.65 0.65 -2.62
CA ARG A 75 27.76 1.35 -1.96
C ARG A 75 27.90 1.05 -0.47
N GLN A 76 26.86 0.78 0.23
CA GLN A 76 26.85 0.40 1.67
C GLN A 76 27.53 1.39 2.64
N ASP A 77 27.87 2.61 2.21
CA ASP A 77 28.38 3.65 3.11
C ASP A 77 27.21 4.43 3.74
N ALA A 78 27.50 5.16 4.81
CA ALA A 78 26.49 5.89 5.56
C ALA A 78 25.81 6.99 4.73
N GLY A 79 26.57 7.67 3.88
CA GLY A 79 26.03 8.71 3.00
C GLY A 79 25.07 8.14 1.96
N SER A 80 25.41 7.01 1.37
CA SER A 80 24.53 6.35 0.39
C SER A 80 23.25 5.82 1.04
N ARG A 81 23.35 5.25 2.25
CA ARG A 81 22.16 4.81 2.99
C ARG A 81 21.25 5.97 3.34
N ALA A 82 21.82 7.09 3.77
CA ALA A 82 21.04 8.29 4.08
C ALA A 82 20.31 8.79 2.84
N LYS A 83 20.95 8.75 1.67
CA LYS A 83 20.36 9.17 0.41
C LYS A 83 19.22 8.25 -0.02
N VAL A 84 19.37 6.93 0.15
CA VAL A 84 18.29 5.97 -0.10
C VAL A 84 17.11 6.24 0.82
N ASN A 85 17.34 6.45 2.10
CA ASN A 85 16.28 6.73 3.07
C ASN A 85 15.52 8.02 2.78
N GLU A 86 16.18 8.98 2.12
CA GLU A 86 15.57 10.23 1.68
C GLU A 86 14.78 10.03 0.37
N LEU A 87 15.38 9.35 -0.61
CA LEU A 87 14.82 9.22 -1.95
C LEU A 87 13.71 8.19 -2.07
N ALA A 88 13.81 7.06 -1.37
CA ALA A 88 12.82 5.99 -1.52
C ALA A 88 11.39 6.45 -1.19
N PRO A 89 11.14 7.12 -0.05
CA PRO A 89 9.80 7.66 0.21
C PRO A 89 9.37 8.73 -0.78
N GLU A 90 10.30 9.57 -1.26
CA GLU A 90 10.01 10.60 -2.26
C GLU A 90 9.55 9.96 -3.57
N LEU A 91 10.25 8.94 -4.04
CA LEU A 91 9.87 8.24 -5.26
C LEU A 91 8.53 7.51 -5.09
N ALA A 92 8.28 6.95 -3.92
CA ALA A 92 6.99 6.32 -3.62
C ALA A 92 5.84 7.33 -3.71
N ARG A 93 6.03 8.55 -3.17
CA ARG A 93 5.01 9.60 -3.28
C ARG A 93 4.76 10.00 -4.73
N ARG A 94 5.82 10.09 -5.55
CA ARG A 94 5.67 10.44 -6.97
C ARG A 94 4.90 9.37 -7.74
N LEU A 95 5.15 8.09 -7.44
CA LEU A 95 4.37 7.00 -8.02
C LEU A 95 2.90 7.06 -7.60
N ASP A 96 2.64 7.42 -6.34
CA ASP A 96 1.27 7.61 -5.86
C ASP A 96 0.57 8.77 -6.60
N ASP A 97 1.28 9.86 -6.87
CA ASP A 97 0.73 10.99 -7.63
C ASP A 97 0.30 10.55 -9.04
N VAL A 98 1.12 9.74 -9.69
CA VAL A 98 0.80 9.21 -11.03
C VAL A 98 -0.40 8.27 -10.96
N ARG A 99 -0.43 7.38 -9.97
CA ARG A 99 -1.55 6.46 -9.78
C ARG A 99 -2.85 7.22 -9.54
N HIS A 100 -2.79 8.25 -8.70
CA HIS A 100 -3.95 9.11 -8.44
C HIS A 100 -4.49 9.73 -9.72
N ALA A 101 -3.60 10.23 -10.57
CA ALA A 101 -3.99 10.83 -11.86
C ALA A 101 -4.65 9.80 -12.79
N PHE A 102 -4.14 8.56 -12.83
CA PHE A 102 -4.74 7.50 -13.62
C PHE A 102 -6.16 7.18 -13.12
N VAL A 103 -6.35 7.09 -11.82
CA VAL A 103 -7.67 6.82 -11.22
C VAL A 103 -8.63 7.97 -11.53
N ALA A 104 -8.20 9.21 -11.33
CA ALA A 104 -9.02 10.40 -11.60
C ALA A 104 -9.44 10.45 -13.08
N SER A 105 -8.52 10.19 -13.99
CA SER A 105 -8.81 10.16 -15.43
C SER A 105 -9.82 9.08 -15.80
N ALA A 106 -9.65 7.89 -15.22
CA ALA A 106 -10.58 6.77 -15.47
C ALA A 106 -11.97 7.07 -14.94
N LEU A 107 -12.06 7.67 -13.75
CA LEU A 107 -13.35 8.08 -13.17
C LEU A 107 -14.08 9.06 -14.07
N MET A 108 -13.35 10.04 -14.62
CA MET A 108 -13.97 11.03 -15.52
C MET A 108 -14.50 10.44 -16.81
N ARG A 109 -13.85 9.36 -17.31
CA ARG A 109 -14.35 8.67 -18.51
C ARG A 109 -15.63 7.90 -18.26
N ILE A 110 -15.78 7.32 -17.07
CA ILE A 110 -16.90 6.44 -16.72
C ILE A 110 -18.03 7.20 -16.05
N PHE A 111 -17.69 8.15 -15.20
CA PHE A 111 -18.62 8.97 -14.41
C PHE A 111 -18.38 10.46 -14.67
N PRO A 112 -18.65 10.94 -15.90
CA PRO A 112 -18.38 12.33 -16.26
C PRO A 112 -19.27 13.32 -15.51
#